data_c7e66b2dde276624a56734e72c6e2baa
#
_entry.id   c7e66b2dde276624a56734e72c6e2baa
#
_cell.length_a   1.000
_cell.length_b   1.000
_cell.length_c   1.000
_cell.angle_alpha   90.00
_cell.angle_beta   90.00
_cell.angle_gamma   90.00
#
_symmetry.space_group_name_H-M   'P 1'
#
loop_
_entity.id
_entity.type
_entity.pdbx_description
1 polymer ?
#
loop_
_entity_poly.entity_id
_entity_poly.type
_entity_poly.pdbx_seq_one_letter_code
_entity_poly.pdbx_strand_id
1 'polypeptide(L)'
;MKRAGMETETTRAPPSLARADDGSAGEPLGQSCVHLCVDMQRMFAEPTDWQTPWMPRVLPHVRRLAEAHPDRTVFTRFIPAARPGEGRGTWATYSARWSGMTRAALDPGLIELVPDLARLVPPAEVIDKTVYSPWLETDLDARLRARGVDTLVVTGAETDVCVLAAVLGGVDLGYRIVLAMDGLCSSCDEAHDALMVMYRMRYGHQVLTLTTDAILERWP
;
A
#
# COMPACT_ATOMS: atom_id res chain seq x y z
N MET A 1 50.14 -14.18 -39.45
CA MET A 1 49.03 -13.30 -39.02
C MET A 1 47.74 -14.12 -39.08
N LYS A 2 47.27 -14.61 -37.93
CA LYS A 2 45.98 -15.29 -37.78
C LYS A 2 44.98 -14.26 -37.20
N ARG A 3 43.90 -14.00 -37.94
CA ARG A 3 42.79 -13.18 -37.46
C ARG A 3 41.98 -13.99 -36.44
N ALA A 4 41.88 -13.49 -35.22
CA ALA A 4 40.96 -14.00 -34.20
C ALA A 4 39.51 -13.67 -34.66
N GLY A 5 38.68 -14.68 -34.78
CA GLY A 5 37.24 -14.50 -34.98
C GLY A 5 36.60 -13.98 -33.69
N MET A 6 35.87 -12.93 -33.84
CA MET A 6 35.04 -12.34 -32.78
C MET A 6 33.73 -13.11 -32.78
N GLU A 7 33.58 -14.04 -31.84
CA GLU A 7 32.29 -14.71 -31.61
C GLU A 7 31.28 -13.65 -31.09
N THR A 8 30.24 -13.46 -31.87
CA THR A 8 29.10 -12.61 -31.45
C THR A 8 28.31 -13.40 -30.40
N GLU A 9 28.43 -12.98 -29.17
CA GLU A 9 27.61 -13.44 -28.05
C GLU A 9 26.14 -13.10 -28.37
N THR A 10 25.38 -14.13 -28.70
CA THR A 10 23.95 -14.01 -28.97
C THR A 10 23.26 -13.70 -27.66
N THR A 11 22.91 -12.43 -27.43
CA THR A 11 22.14 -11.99 -26.29
C THR A 11 20.80 -12.73 -26.30
N ARG A 12 20.68 -13.75 -25.47
CA ARG A 12 19.44 -14.50 -25.28
C ARG A 12 18.38 -13.51 -24.78
N ALA A 13 17.32 -13.33 -25.56
CA ALA A 13 16.16 -12.53 -25.12
C ALA A 13 15.68 -13.07 -23.77
N PRO A 14 15.34 -12.19 -22.81
CA PRO A 14 14.80 -12.63 -21.53
C PRO A 14 13.54 -13.47 -21.78
N PRO A 15 13.29 -14.50 -20.96
CA PRO A 15 12.09 -15.31 -21.10
C PRO A 15 10.88 -14.39 -21.09
N SER A 16 9.94 -14.62 -22.00
CA SER A 16 8.67 -13.91 -22.06
C SER A 16 8.04 -13.92 -20.66
N LEU A 17 7.88 -12.74 -20.06
CA LEU A 17 7.17 -12.55 -18.80
C LEU A 17 5.65 -12.65 -19.06
N ALA A 18 5.24 -13.70 -19.78
CA ALA A 18 3.84 -14.08 -19.85
C ALA A 18 3.38 -14.37 -18.42
N ARG A 19 2.31 -13.71 -17.99
CA ARG A 19 1.59 -14.00 -16.76
C ARG A 19 1.52 -15.52 -16.58
N ALA A 20 2.09 -16.05 -15.52
CA ALA A 20 1.69 -17.35 -15.05
C ALA A 20 0.24 -17.20 -14.58
N ASP A 21 -0.71 -17.69 -15.36
CA ASP A 21 -2.07 -17.90 -14.92
C ASP A 21 -2.00 -19.11 -13.96
N ASP A 22 -1.78 -18.82 -12.67
CA ASP A 22 -1.67 -19.84 -11.63
C ASP A 22 -3.05 -20.34 -11.15
N GLY A 23 -4.12 -19.94 -11.88
CA GLY A 23 -5.50 -20.26 -11.52
C GLY A 23 -6.05 -19.44 -10.35
N SER A 24 -5.22 -18.70 -9.62
CA SER A 24 -5.64 -17.91 -8.44
C SER A 24 -6.46 -16.67 -8.84
N ALA A 25 -6.36 -16.26 -10.08
CA ALA A 25 -7.06 -15.08 -10.60
C ALA A 25 -8.60 -15.20 -10.57
N GLY A 26 -9.15 -16.42 -10.47
CA GLY A 26 -10.58 -16.69 -10.36
C GLY A 26 -11.07 -17.17 -8.99
N GLU A 27 -10.17 -17.43 -8.03
CA GLU A 27 -10.55 -17.97 -6.73
C GLU A 27 -11.28 -16.93 -5.87
N PRO A 28 -12.33 -17.35 -5.12
CA PRO A 28 -12.97 -16.50 -4.14
C PRO A 28 -11.98 -16.03 -3.07
N LEU A 29 -12.13 -14.78 -2.64
CA LEU A 29 -11.46 -14.24 -1.46
C LEU A 29 -12.26 -14.68 -0.24
N GLY A 30 -11.70 -15.58 0.56
CA GLY A 30 -12.40 -16.25 1.67
C GLY A 30 -12.54 -15.39 2.93
N GLN A 31 -12.99 -16.06 3.99
CA GLN A 31 -13.16 -15.46 5.33
C GLN A 31 -11.82 -15.06 5.98
N SER A 32 -10.69 -15.52 5.48
CA SER A 32 -9.33 -15.16 5.92
C SER A 32 -8.81 -13.86 5.29
N CYS A 33 -9.64 -13.15 4.52
CA CYS A 33 -9.28 -11.90 3.84
C CYS A 33 -9.54 -10.67 4.72
N VAL A 34 -8.64 -9.69 4.69
CA VAL A 34 -8.77 -8.36 5.34
C VAL A 34 -8.41 -7.26 4.34
N HIS A 35 -9.14 -6.18 4.37
CA HIS A 35 -8.83 -4.94 3.66
C HIS A 35 -7.87 -4.11 4.50
N LEU A 36 -6.63 -3.97 4.04
CA LEU A 36 -5.62 -3.07 4.61
C LEU A 36 -5.62 -1.75 3.82
N CYS A 37 -6.21 -0.73 4.40
CA CYS A 37 -6.32 0.60 3.81
C CYS A 37 -5.21 1.50 4.36
N VAL A 38 -4.24 1.85 3.51
CA VAL A 38 -3.01 2.52 3.92
C VAL A 38 -3.16 4.03 3.84
N ASP A 39 -3.03 4.69 5.00
CA ASP A 39 -2.80 6.14 5.18
C ASP A 39 -3.75 7.07 4.42
N MET A 40 -5.02 6.71 4.32
CA MET A 40 -6.05 7.57 3.73
C MET A 40 -6.45 8.69 4.71
N GLN A 41 -5.49 9.56 5.02
CA GLN A 41 -5.59 10.63 6.02
C GLN A 41 -5.82 12.01 5.37
N ARG A 42 -6.37 12.92 6.14
CA ARG A 42 -6.65 14.30 5.70
C ARG A 42 -5.38 15.04 5.27
N MET A 43 -4.23 14.80 5.93
CA MET A 43 -2.97 15.45 5.56
C MET A 43 -2.47 15.06 4.16
N PHE A 44 -2.92 13.91 3.60
CA PHE A 44 -2.65 13.52 2.23
C PHE A 44 -3.77 13.90 1.26
N ALA A 45 -4.97 14.18 1.76
CA ALA A 45 -6.12 14.57 0.96
C ALA A 45 -6.25 16.10 0.78
N GLU A 46 -5.85 16.87 1.79
CA GLU A 46 -6.01 18.32 1.86
C GLU A 46 -4.71 19.05 1.44
N PRO A 47 -4.76 20.35 1.14
CA PRO A 47 -3.58 21.12 0.75
C PRO A 47 -2.53 21.15 1.87
N THR A 48 -1.50 20.34 1.73
CA THR A 48 -0.32 20.26 2.59
C THR A 48 0.90 19.98 1.72
N ASP A 49 2.10 20.00 2.30
CA ASP A 49 3.33 19.60 1.61
C ASP A 49 3.34 18.10 1.19
N TRP A 50 2.42 17.29 1.74
CA TRP A 50 2.27 15.86 1.42
C TRP A 50 0.98 15.55 0.68
N GLN A 51 0.34 16.56 0.09
CA GLN A 51 -0.90 16.32 -0.64
C GLN A 51 -0.70 15.32 -1.79
N THR A 52 -1.56 14.33 -1.84
CA THR A 52 -1.67 13.33 -2.91
C THR A 52 -2.86 13.69 -3.81
N PRO A 53 -2.64 14.34 -4.96
CA PRO A 53 -3.74 14.92 -5.77
C PRO A 53 -4.77 13.91 -6.28
N TRP A 54 -4.38 12.63 -6.38
CA TRP A 54 -5.27 11.57 -6.87
C TRP A 54 -6.19 10.99 -5.79
N MET A 55 -5.97 11.30 -4.52
CA MET A 55 -6.77 10.73 -3.44
C MET A 55 -8.28 10.91 -3.63
N PRO A 56 -8.81 12.06 -4.09
CA PRO A 56 -10.25 12.19 -4.38
C PRO A 56 -10.77 11.25 -5.47
N ARG A 57 -9.91 10.82 -6.40
CA ARG A 57 -10.29 9.89 -7.49
C ARG A 57 -10.42 8.46 -6.99
N VAL A 58 -9.52 8.04 -6.09
CA VAL A 58 -9.48 6.66 -5.59
C VAL A 58 -10.36 6.45 -4.36
N LEU A 59 -10.67 7.51 -3.63
CA LEU A 59 -11.48 7.44 -2.41
C LEU A 59 -12.83 6.72 -2.60
N PRO A 60 -13.60 6.90 -3.69
CA PRO A 60 -14.84 6.15 -3.91
C PRO A 60 -14.62 4.64 -3.98
N HIS A 61 -13.52 4.17 -4.58
CA HIS A 61 -13.17 2.75 -4.68
C HIS A 61 -12.78 2.19 -3.31
N VAL A 62 -11.90 2.88 -2.61
CA VAL A 62 -11.47 2.52 -1.24
C VAL A 62 -12.67 2.43 -0.30
N ARG A 63 -13.58 3.43 -0.35
CA ARG A 63 -14.78 3.48 0.47
C ARG A 63 -15.70 2.28 0.21
N ARG A 64 -15.94 1.90 -1.05
CA ARG A 64 -16.77 0.76 -1.41
C ARG A 64 -16.25 -0.55 -0.79
N LEU A 65 -14.95 -0.79 -0.81
CA LEU A 65 -14.34 -1.95 -0.16
C LEU A 65 -14.53 -1.91 1.35
N ALA A 66 -14.26 -0.76 1.97
CA ALA A 66 -14.38 -0.61 3.41
C ALA A 66 -15.85 -0.69 3.90
N GLU A 67 -16.81 -0.16 3.14
CA GLU A 67 -18.24 -0.25 3.45
C GLU A 67 -18.78 -1.68 3.27
N ALA A 68 -18.26 -2.45 2.32
CA ALA A 68 -18.65 -3.84 2.14
C ALA A 68 -18.19 -4.74 3.28
N HIS A 69 -17.01 -4.47 3.85
CA HIS A 69 -16.39 -5.31 4.88
C HIS A 69 -15.82 -4.47 6.04
N PRO A 70 -16.63 -3.69 6.76
CA PRO A 70 -16.13 -2.76 7.75
C PRO A 70 -15.47 -3.46 8.95
N ASP A 71 -15.97 -4.62 9.38
CA ASP A 71 -15.40 -5.46 10.45
C ASP A 71 -14.11 -6.20 10.01
N ARG A 72 -13.82 -6.19 8.72
CA ARG A 72 -12.62 -6.77 8.10
C ARG A 72 -11.74 -5.72 7.46
N THR A 73 -11.92 -4.44 7.82
CA THR A 73 -11.08 -3.34 7.36
C THR A 73 -10.17 -2.86 8.49
N VAL A 74 -8.90 -2.73 8.17
CA VAL A 74 -7.88 -2.11 9.01
C VAL A 74 -7.34 -0.91 8.28
N PHE A 75 -7.51 0.27 8.86
CA PHE A 75 -6.90 1.51 8.40
C PHE A 75 -5.55 1.69 9.07
N THR A 76 -4.53 2.09 8.32
CA THR A 76 -3.32 2.63 8.95
C THR A 76 -3.36 4.15 8.96
N ARG A 77 -2.71 4.76 9.98
CA ARG A 77 -2.40 6.19 9.99
C ARG A 77 -0.90 6.37 10.21
N PHE A 78 -0.29 7.15 9.33
CA PHE A 78 1.07 7.62 9.56
C PHE A 78 1.03 8.76 10.59
N ILE A 79 1.78 8.58 11.68
CA ILE A 79 1.90 9.58 12.75
C ILE A 79 3.26 10.28 12.60
N PRO A 80 3.29 11.55 12.17
CA PRO A 80 4.53 12.28 12.00
C PRO A 80 5.30 12.45 13.31
N ALA A 81 6.60 12.71 13.20
CA ALA A 81 7.45 13.06 14.32
C ALA A 81 6.86 14.24 15.14
N ALA A 82 7.09 14.27 16.44
CA ALA A 82 6.54 15.35 17.27
C ALA A 82 7.15 16.70 16.89
N ARG A 83 8.46 16.74 16.59
CA ARG A 83 9.21 17.96 16.25
C ARG A 83 10.20 17.72 15.13
N PRO A 84 10.66 18.78 14.44
CA PRO A 84 11.75 18.68 13.48
C PRO A 84 13.01 18.11 14.12
N GLY A 85 13.70 17.20 13.42
CA GLY A 85 14.90 16.53 13.89
C GLY A 85 14.68 15.35 14.83
N GLU A 86 13.45 15.05 15.20
CA GLU A 86 13.11 13.82 15.94
C GLU A 86 12.98 12.62 15.00
N GLY A 87 13.37 11.45 15.53
CA GLY A 87 13.32 10.17 14.83
C GLY A 87 14.66 9.44 14.91
N ARG A 88 14.63 8.14 14.61
CA ARG A 88 15.82 7.30 14.58
C ARG A 88 16.53 7.42 13.24
N GLY A 89 17.85 7.69 13.26
CA GLY A 89 18.67 7.70 12.05
C GLY A 89 18.19 8.72 11.02
N THR A 90 17.95 8.31 9.79
CA THR A 90 17.50 9.18 8.69
C THR A 90 16.10 9.77 8.90
N TRP A 91 15.28 9.21 9.78
CA TRP A 91 13.99 9.81 10.15
C TRP A 91 14.15 11.17 10.83
N ALA A 92 15.24 11.39 11.55
CA ALA A 92 15.55 12.72 12.09
C ALA A 92 15.81 13.74 10.97
N THR A 93 16.54 13.34 9.91
CA THR A 93 16.75 14.18 8.73
C THR A 93 15.44 14.42 7.97
N TYR A 94 14.61 13.38 7.85
CA TYR A 94 13.31 13.47 7.22
C TYR A 94 12.38 14.48 7.94
N SER A 95 12.24 14.36 9.26
CA SER A 95 11.40 15.28 10.05
C SER A 95 11.94 16.72 10.08
N ALA A 96 13.26 16.89 10.02
CA ALA A 96 13.87 18.23 9.85
C ALA A 96 13.55 18.84 8.48
N ARG A 97 13.62 18.03 7.40
CA ARG A 97 13.27 18.44 6.03
C ARG A 97 11.80 18.85 5.93
N TRP A 98 10.92 18.07 6.52
CA TRP A 98 9.46 18.28 6.50
C TRP A 98 8.96 18.90 7.80
N SER A 99 9.62 19.97 8.24
CA SER A 99 9.33 20.62 9.54
C SER A 99 7.88 21.10 9.68
N GLY A 100 7.25 21.53 8.58
CA GLY A 100 5.83 21.91 8.54
C GLY A 100 4.86 20.73 8.71
N MET A 101 5.34 19.50 8.50
CA MET A 101 4.54 18.27 8.62
C MET A 101 4.76 17.51 9.92
N THR A 102 5.39 18.15 10.92
CA THR A 102 5.51 17.58 12.27
C THR A 102 4.26 17.87 13.12
N ARG A 103 4.00 17.04 14.13
CA ARG A 103 2.83 17.24 15.03
C ARG A 103 2.82 18.58 15.75
N ALA A 104 3.98 19.21 15.91
CA ALA A 104 4.08 20.55 16.48
C ALA A 104 3.61 21.65 15.52
N ALA A 105 3.61 21.41 14.21
CA ALA A 105 3.25 22.38 13.18
C ALA A 105 1.88 22.09 12.54
N LEU A 106 1.50 20.81 12.41
CA LEU A 106 0.24 20.38 11.81
C LEU A 106 -0.96 20.68 12.72
N ASP A 107 -2.10 21.02 12.10
CA ASP A 107 -3.39 20.87 12.76
C ASP A 107 -3.60 19.38 13.13
N PRO A 108 -3.89 19.06 14.39
CA PRO A 108 -4.10 17.67 14.83
C PRO A 108 -5.16 16.92 14.01
N GLY A 109 -6.18 17.62 13.52
CA GLY A 109 -7.22 17.05 12.70
C GLY A 109 -6.73 16.52 11.35
N LEU A 110 -5.58 17.00 10.83
CA LEU A 110 -4.99 16.51 9.57
C LEU A 110 -4.42 15.08 9.70
N ILE A 111 -4.12 14.63 10.91
CA ILE A 111 -3.65 13.24 11.14
C ILE A 111 -4.80 12.24 11.05
N GLU A 112 -6.04 12.68 11.20
CA GLU A 112 -7.21 11.81 11.14
C GLU A 112 -7.46 11.26 9.74
N LEU A 113 -8.17 10.13 9.67
CA LEU A 113 -8.68 9.58 8.41
C LEU A 113 -9.59 10.61 7.72
N VAL A 114 -9.67 10.52 6.39
CA VAL A 114 -10.68 11.29 5.65
C VAL A 114 -12.08 10.96 6.20
N PRO A 115 -13.01 11.92 6.28
CA PRO A 115 -14.30 11.76 6.96
C PRO A 115 -15.12 10.56 6.48
N ASP A 116 -15.08 10.27 5.18
CA ASP A 116 -15.79 9.14 4.56
C ASP A 116 -15.35 7.78 5.09
N LEU A 117 -14.10 7.64 5.53
CA LEU A 117 -13.56 6.41 6.11
C LEU A 117 -13.60 6.41 7.62
N ALA A 118 -13.38 7.57 8.26
CA ALA A 118 -13.43 7.70 9.70
C ALA A 118 -14.76 7.24 10.32
N ARG A 119 -15.88 7.46 9.62
CA ARG A 119 -17.23 7.03 10.06
C ARG A 119 -17.40 5.50 10.13
N LEU A 120 -16.49 4.72 9.54
CA LEU A 120 -16.52 3.25 9.58
C LEU A 120 -15.80 2.68 10.80
N VAL A 121 -15.19 3.53 11.61
CA VAL A 121 -14.51 3.15 12.86
C VAL A 121 -15.39 3.53 14.06
N PRO A 122 -15.83 2.58 14.88
CA PRO A 122 -15.86 1.14 14.66
C PRO A 122 -16.93 0.70 13.63
N PRO A 123 -16.98 -0.54 13.13
CA PRO A 123 -16.22 -1.70 13.56
C PRO A 123 -14.83 -1.85 12.93
N ALA A 124 -14.50 -1.06 11.87
CA ALA A 124 -13.15 -1.07 11.32
C ALA A 124 -12.12 -0.67 12.39
N GLU A 125 -10.92 -1.23 12.27
CA GLU A 125 -9.81 -0.97 13.19
C GLU A 125 -8.87 0.11 12.65
N VAL A 126 -8.14 0.76 13.55
CA VAL A 126 -7.07 1.72 13.19
C VAL A 126 -5.76 1.28 13.83
N ILE A 127 -4.68 1.32 13.03
CA ILE A 127 -3.30 1.08 13.45
C ILE A 127 -2.47 2.31 13.17
N ASP A 128 -1.89 2.90 14.20
CA ASP A 128 -0.97 4.02 14.08
C ASP A 128 0.47 3.51 13.87
N LYS A 129 1.19 4.11 12.94
CA LYS A 129 2.59 3.80 12.64
C LYS A 129 3.42 5.06 12.48
N THR A 130 4.72 4.99 12.79
CA THR A 130 5.64 6.12 12.76
C THR A 130 6.67 6.03 11.62
N VAL A 131 6.63 4.93 10.85
CA VAL A 131 7.47 4.66 9.69
C VAL A 131 6.60 4.23 8.50
N TYR A 132 7.19 4.05 7.31
CA TYR A 132 6.42 3.65 6.11
C TYR A 132 5.73 2.30 6.29
N SER A 133 6.44 1.31 6.83
CA SER A 133 5.94 -0.05 7.00
C SER A 133 4.95 -0.14 8.17
N PRO A 134 3.74 -0.71 7.96
CA PRO A 134 2.80 -0.97 9.05
C PRO A 134 3.18 -2.18 9.90
N TRP A 135 4.22 -2.90 9.52
CA TRP A 135 4.68 -4.12 10.19
C TRP A 135 5.71 -3.85 11.28
N LEU A 136 6.30 -2.65 11.30
CA LEU A 136 7.32 -2.27 12.26
C LEU A 136 6.73 -1.42 13.38
N GLU A 137 7.09 -1.76 14.62
CA GLU A 137 6.65 -1.04 15.83
C GLU A 137 5.13 -1.00 16.03
N THR A 138 4.40 -1.97 15.43
CA THR A 138 2.95 -2.16 15.59
C THR A 138 2.64 -3.62 15.93
N ASP A 139 1.42 -3.88 16.32
CA ASP A 139 0.90 -5.24 16.58
C ASP A 139 0.06 -5.79 15.43
N LEU A 140 0.12 -5.16 14.24
CA LEU A 140 -0.73 -5.51 13.09
C LEU A 140 -0.61 -7.00 12.71
N ASP A 141 0.61 -7.52 12.52
CA ASP A 141 0.80 -8.94 12.14
C ASP A 141 0.22 -9.88 13.21
N ALA A 142 0.44 -9.60 14.49
CA ALA A 142 -0.09 -10.42 15.58
C ALA A 142 -1.63 -10.44 15.58
N ARG A 143 -2.29 -9.30 15.37
CA ARG A 143 -3.76 -9.20 15.26
C ARG A 143 -4.30 -9.97 14.06
N LEU A 144 -3.68 -9.81 12.90
CA LEU A 144 -4.10 -10.51 11.68
C LEU A 144 -3.96 -12.02 11.83
N ARG A 145 -2.83 -12.51 12.37
CA ARG A 145 -2.62 -13.94 12.64
C ARG A 145 -3.60 -14.51 13.66
N ALA A 146 -3.90 -13.77 14.72
CA ALA A 146 -4.89 -14.19 15.72
C ALA A 146 -6.30 -14.37 15.12
N ARG A 147 -6.60 -13.66 14.02
CA ARG A 147 -7.86 -13.75 13.24
C ARG A 147 -7.80 -14.79 12.12
N GLY A 148 -6.67 -15.50 11.96
CA GLY A 148 -6.46 -16.47 10.88
C GLY A 148 -6.40 -15.83 9.49
N VAL A 149 -5.95 -14.56 9.39
CA VAL A 149 -5.83 -13.86 8.11
C VAL A 149 -4.65 -14.40 7.32
N ASP A 150 -4.86 -14.69 6.04
CA ASP A 150 -3.85 -15.13 5.08
C ASP A 150 -3.78 -14.24 3.84
N THR A 151 -4.81 -13.44 3.59
CA THR A 151 -4.94 -12.61 2.39
C THR A 151 -5.23 -11.16 2.76
N LEU A 152 -4.54 -10.23 2.10
CA LEU A 152 -4.72 -8.79 2.28
C LEU A 152 -5.15 -8.15 0.98
N VAL A 153 -6.31 -7.50 0.98
CA VAL A 153 -6.69 -6.53 -0.05
C VAL A 153 -6.09 -5.20 0.33
N VAL A 154 -5.22 -4.64 -0.50
CA VAL A 154 -4.48 -3.41 -0.17
C VAL A 154 -4.95 -2.25 -1.04
N THR A 155 -5.24 -1.12 -0.39
CA THR A 155 -5.58 0.17 -1.00
C THR A 155 -4.82 1.31 -0.31
N GLY A 156 -4.91 2.52 -0.84
CA GLY A 156 -4.49 3.75 -0.15
C GLY A 156 -3.30 4.45 -0.77
N ALA A 157 -2.54 5.18 0.06
CA ALA A 157 -1.46 6.10 -0.32
C ALA A 157 -0.17 5.85 0.50
N GLU A 158 0.99 6.19 -0.03
CA GLU A 158 1.28 6.39 -1.45
C GLU A 158 1.77 5.08 -2.03
N THR A 159 1.40 4.80 -3.29
CA THR A 159 1.71 3.54 -3.99
C THR A 159 3.17 3.14 -3.88
N ASP A 160 4.08 4.10 -4.03
CA ASP A 160 5.54 3.94 -4.08
C ASP A 160 6.24 4.15 -2.73
N VAL A 161 5.49 4.46 -1.67
CA VAL A 161 6.03 4.70 -0.33
C VAL A 161 5.42 3.74 0.70
N CYS A 162 4.34 4.14 1.37
CA CYS A 162 3.75 3.35 2.45
C CYS A 162 3.05 2.09 1.94
N VAL A 163 2.38 2.15 0.79
CA VAL A 163 1.78 0.97 0.16
C VAL A 163 2.85 -0.03 -0.26
N LEU A 164 3.95 0.43 -0.89
CA LEU A 164 5.07 -0.44 -1.23
C LEU A 164 5.62 -1.17 0.00
N ALA A 165 5.85 -0.43 1.10
CA ALA A 165 6.35 -1.00 2.35
C ALA A 165 5.36 -1.99 2.98
N ALA A 166 4.06 -1.72 2.88
CA ALA A 166 3.00 -2.63 3.34
C ALA A 166 2.97 -3.91 2.51
N VAL A 167 3.03 -3.80 1.18
CA VAL A 167 2.98 -4.92 0.24
C VAL A 167 4.19 -5.84 0.42
N LEU A 168 5.42 -5.30 0.36
CA LEU A 168 6.63 -6.12 0.46
C LEU A 168 6.76 -6.78 1.82
N GLY A 169 6.50 -6.04 2.91
CA GLY A 169 6.51 -6.64 4.24
C GLY A 169 5.41 -7.69 4.43
N GLY A 170 4.22 -7.50 3.82
CA GLY A 170 3.16 -8.50 3.83
C GLY A 170 3.57 -9.78 3.09
N VAL A 171 4.21 -9.65 1.93
CA VAL A 171 4.79 -10.79 1.18
C VAL A 171 5.83 -11.52 2.03
N ASP A 172 6.76 -10.80 2.65
CA ASP A 172 7.81 -11.38 3.49
C ASP A 172 7.24 -12.11 4.73
N LEU A 173 6.11 -11.65 5.25
CA LEU A 173 5.36 -12.29 6.33
C LEU A 173 4.49 -13.46 5.87
N GLY A 174 4.39 -13.72 4.55
CA GLY A 174 3.67 -14.86 3.97
C GLY A 174 2.21 -14.58 3.63
N TYR A 175 1.74 -13.33 3.64
CA TYR A 175 0.41 -12.97 3.20
C TYR A 175 0.29 -13.00 1.67
N ARG A 176 -0.82 -13.51 1.16
CA ARG A 176 -1.26 -13.27 -0.22
C ARG A 176 -1.72 -11.82 -0.34
N ILE A 177 -1.22 -11.10 -1.34
CA ILE A 177 -1.56 -9.70 -1.55
C ILE A 177 -2.47 -9.54 -2.77
N VAL A 178 -3.56 -8.83 -2.60
CA VAL A 178 -4.47 -8.40 -3.68
C VAL A 178 -4.47 -6.87 -3.70
N LEU A 179 -3.91 -6.27 -4.74
CA LEU A 179 -3.90 -4.83 -4.92
C LEU A 179 -5.13 -4.36 -5.69
N ALA A 180 -5.91 -3.46 -5.12
CA ALA A 180 -6.97 -2.76 -5.82
C ALA A 180 -6.36 -1.64 -6.66
N MET A 181 -6.14 -1.89 -7.96
CA MET A 181 -5.43 -0.96 -8.86
C MET A 181 -6.06 0.43 -8.94
N ASP A 182 -7.38 0.50 -8.85
CA ASP A 182 -8.18 1.72 -8.87
C ASP A 182 -8.39 2.34 -7.48
N GLY A 183 -7.82 1.71 -6.44
CA GLY A 183 -7.82 2.15 -5.06
C GLY A 183 -6.46 2.64 -4.56
N LEU A 184 -5.47 2.85 -5.44
CA LEU A 184 -4.13 3.30 -5.11
C LEU A 184 -3.82 4.67 -5.69
N CYS A 185 -3.13 5.51 -4.95
CA CYS A 185 -2.68 6.82 -5.41
C CYS A 185 -1.28 7.18 -4.91
N SER A 186 -0.66 8.13 -5.60
CA SER A 186 0.63 8.72 -5.25
C SER A 186 0.65 10.21 -5.59
N SER A 187 1.58 10.93 -5.02
CA SER A 187 1.93 12.31 -5.42
C SER A 187 2.87 12.36 -6.63
N CYS A 188 3.42 11.20 -7.05
CA CYS A 188 4.33 11.06 -8.18
C CYS A 188 3.80 10.03 -9.18
N ASP A 189 3.29 10.49 -10.33
CA ASP A 189 2.69 9.64 -11.36
C ASP A 189 3.70 8.62 -11.92
N GLU A 190 4.94 9.04 -12.19
CA GLU A 190 5.97 8.18 -12.73
C GLU A 190 6.35 7.05 -11.77
N ALA A 191 6.43 7.35 -10.46
CA ALA A 191 6.71 6.34 -9.45
C ALA A 191 5.54 5.36 -9.29
N HIS A 192 4.30 5.87 -9.29
CA HIS A 192 3.09 5.03 -9.30
C HIS A 192 3.11 4.06 -10.47
N ASP A 193 3.28 4.54 -11.70
CA ASP A 193 3.27 3.73 -12.92
C ASP A 193 4.38 2.69 -12.92
N ALA A 194 5.59 3.06 -12.50
CA ALA A 194 6.72 2.14 -12.38
C ALA A 194 6.42 1.01 -11.40
N LEU A 195 5.82 1.31 -10.23
CA LEU A 195 5.42 0.30 -9.25
C LEU A 195 4.31 -0.62 -9.79
N MET A 196 3.32 -0.09 -10.50
CA MET A 196 2.26 -0.91 -11.11
C MET A 196 2.82 -1.87 -12.16
N VAL A 197 3.87 -1.48 -12.90
CA VAL A 197 4.63 -2.40 -13.78
C VAL A 197 5.34 -3.47 -12.94
N MET A 198 6.06 -3.07 -11.89
CA MET A 198 6.80 -3.99 -11.01
C MET A 198 5.90 -5.03 -10.35
N TYR A 199 4.77 -4.63 -9.79
CA TYR A 199 3.82 -5.55 -9.17
C TYR A 199 3.37 -6.64 -10.15
N ARG A 200 3.04 -6.27 -11.39
CA ARG A 200 2.59 -7.21 -12.42
C ARG A 200 3.71 -8.10 -12.96
N MET A 201 4.92 -7.55 -13.14
CA MET A 201 6.01 -8.25 -13.81
C MET A 201 6.90 -9.05 -12.86
N ARG A 202 7.14 -8.55 -11.63
CA ARG A 202 8.11 -9.14 -10.72
C ARG A 202 7.47 -9.91 -9.58
N TYR A 203 6.30 -9.47 -9.11
CA TYR A 203 5.63 -10.03 -7.94
C TYR A 203 4.36 -10.81 -8.27
N GLY A 204 4.08 -11.08 -9.55
CA GLY A 204 2.83 -11.67 -10.02
C GLY A 204 2.44 -13.04 -9.43
N HIS A 205 3.38 -13.75 -8.75
CA HIS A 205 3.08 -14.97 -8.01
C HIS A 205 2.61 -14.71 -6.55
N GLN A 206 2.85 -13.51 -6.03
CA GLN A 206 2.57 -13.16 -4.63
C GLN A 206 1.61 -11.97 -4.52
N VAL A 207 1.56 -11.16 -5.58
CA VAL A 207 0.75 -9.94 -5.66
C VAL A 207 -0.19 -10.02 -6.85
N LEU A 208 -1.47 -10.18 -6.58
CA LEU A 208 -2.52 -10.13 -7.59
C LEU A 208 -3.03 -8.70 -7.73
N THR A 209 -3.17 -8.20 -8.96
CA THR A 209 -3.71 -6.86 -9.21
C THR A 209 -5.11 -6.96 -9.82
N LEU A 210 -6.11 -6.39 -9.16
CA LEU A 210 -7.52 -6.40 -9.55
C LEU A 210 -8.12 -5.01 -9.49
N THR A 211 -9.27 -4.82 -10.12
CA THR A 211 -10.12 -3.65 -9.87
C THR A 211 -10.97 -3.87 -8.61
N THR A 212 -11.46 -2.80 -8.01
CA THR A 212 -12.41 -2.86 -6.90
C THR A 212 -13.63 -3.72 -7.22
N ASP A 213 -14.19 -3.61 -8.42
CA ASP A 213 -15.33 -4.43 -8.86
C ASP A 213 -14.99 -5.91 -8.85
N ALA A 214 -13.86 -6.29 -9.44
CA ALA A 214 -13.41 -7.67 -9.48
C ALA A 214 -13.06 -8.25 -8.09
N ILE A 215 -12.66 -7.40 -7.13
CA ILE A 215 -12.44 -7.79 -5.73
C ILE A 215 -13.79 -8.06 -5.07
N LEU A 216 -14.75 -7.14 -5.17
CA LEU A 216 -16.07 -7.27 -4.55
C LEU A 216 -16.86 -8.47 -5.08
N GLU A 217 -16.71 -8.80 -6.39
CA GLU A 217 -17.32 -10.01 -6.97
C GLU A 217 -16.75 -11.31 -6.35
N ARG A 218 -15.53 -11.30 -5.86
CA ARG A 218 -14.82 -12.47 -5.29
C ARG A 218 -14.81 -12.52 -3.78
N TRP A 219 -15.15 -11.42 -3.16
CA TRP A 219 -15.23 -11.27 -1.71
C TRP A 219 -16.67 -10.86 -1.34
N PRO A 220 -17.59 -11.84 -1.25
CA PRO A 220 -19.00 -11.60 -0.94
C PRO A 220 -19.25 -11.27 0.54
#